data_0296e7167fd8d84feca7ae102e065902
#
_entry.id   0296e7167fd8d84feca7ae102e065902
#
_cell.length_a   1.000
_cell.length_b   1.000
_cell.length_c   1.000
_cell.angle_alpha   90.00
_cell.angle_beta   90.00
_cell.angle_gamma   90.00
#
_symmetry.space_group_name_H-M   'P 1'
#
loop_
_entity.id
_entity.type
_entity.pdbx_description
1 polymer ?
#
loop_
_entity_poly.entity_id
_entity_poly.type
_entity_poly.pdbx_seq_one_letter_code
_entity_poly.pdbx_strand_id
1 'polypeptide(L)' 'VYDHHRRNIQALLTGLQHDHSDLIVATLHVHLSHHDCMEVLAVRGPADAVKRLADRLTAAKGVTHGKLTVTTTGA' A
#
# COMPACT_ATOMS: atom_id res chain seq x y z
N VAL A 1 4.09 3.85 -5.22
CA VAL A 1 3.94 4.44 -6.56
C VAL A 1 3.96 3.34 -7.60
N TYR A 2 3.05 3.40 -8.51
CA TYR A 2 2.94 2.40 -9.57
C TYR A 2 2.32 3.03 -10.81
N ASP A 3 2.54 2.37 -11.97
CA ASP A 3 1.92 2.77 -13.24
C ASP A 3 0.50 2.18 -13.31
N HIS A 4 -0.51 3.04 -13.27
CA HIS A 4 -1.91 2.61 -13.24
C HIS A 4 -2.39 2.00 -14.56
N HIS A 5 -1.63 2.11 -15.65
CA HIS A 5 -1.96 1.45 -16.90
C HIS A 5 -1.61 -0.04 -16.89
N ARG A 6 -0.86 -0.50 -15.92
CA ARG A 6 -0.56 -1.93 -15.76
C ARG A 6 -1.72 -2.61 -15.03
N ARG A 7 -2.53 -3.35 -15.76
CA ARG A 7 -3.73 -4.00 -15.23
C ARG A 7 -3.46 -4.90 -14.03
N ASN A 8 -2.39 -5.68 -14.10
CA ASN A 8 -2.09 -6.67 -13.07
C ASN A 8 -1.73 -6.04 -11.74
N ILE A 9 -1.10 -4.86 -11.75
CA ILE A 9 -0.69 -4.21 -10.51
C ILE A 9 -1.90 -3.70 -9.71
N GLN A 10 -2.90 -3.15 -10.36
CA GLN A 10 -4.10 -2.69 -9.66
C GLN A 10 -4.85 -3.85 -9.02
N ALA A 11 -5.02 -4.96 -9.76
CA ALA A 11 -5.69 -6.15 -9.22
C ALA A 11 -4.92 -6.74 -8.05
N LEU A 12 -3.59 -6.80 -8.14
CA LEU A 12 -2.75 -7.32 -7.06
C LEU A 12 -2.83 -6.44 -5.81
N LEU A 13 -2.71 -5.13 -5.96
CA LEU A 13 -2.78 -4.21 -4.83
C LEU A 13 -4.15 -4.24 -4.17
N THR A 14 -5.22 -4.27 -4.95
CA THR A 14 -6.58 -4.38 -4.44
C THR A 14 -6.78 -5.69 -3.68
N GLY A 15 -6.28 -6.80 -4.21
CA GLY A 15 -6.35 -8.10 -3.55
C GLY A 15 -5.60 -8.12 -2.22
N LEU A 16 -4.39 -7.56 -2.17
CA LEU A 16 -3.61 -7.47 -0.93
C LEU A 16 -4.34 -6.63 0.11
N GLN A 17 -4.93 -5.51 -0.30
CA GLN A 17 -5.69 -4.65 0.61
C GLN A 17 -6.94 -5.36 1.13
N HIS A 18 -7.63 -6.10 0.27
CA HIS A 18 -8.79 -6.87 0.68
C HIS A 18 -8.43 -7.97 1.68
N ASP A 19 -7.33 -8.69 1.42
CA ASP A 19 -6.87 -9.77 2.30
C ASP A 19 -6.41 -9.26 3.67
N HIS A 20 -6.02 -7.97 3.76
CA HIS A 20 -5.55 -7.33 4.97
C HIS A 20 -6.47 -6.20 5.43
N SER A 21 -7.76 -6.29 5.14
CA SER A 21 -8.72 -5.24 5.46
C SER A 21 -8.84 -4.96 6.96
N ASP A 22 -8.48 -5.90 7.81
CA ASP A 22 -8.42 -5.71 9.27
C ASP A 22 -7.33 -4.75 9.71
N LEU A 23 -6.28 -4.57 8.90
CA LEU A 23 -5.19 -3.65 9.18
C LEU A 23 -5.38 -2.28 8.53
N ILE A 24 -6.12 -2.21 7.44
CA ILE A 24 -6.22 -0.99 6.63
C ILE A 24 -7.39 -0.14 7.13
N VAL A 25 -7.06 1.08 7.58
CA VAL A 25 -8.02 2.04 8.11
C VAL A 25 -8.59 2.91 7.00
N ALA A 26 -7.74 3.37 6.10
CA ALA A 26 -8.14 4.27 5.00
C ALA A 26 -7.12 4.21 3.88
N THR A 27 -7.56 4.55 2.69
CA THR A 27 -6.70 4.65 1.52
C THR A 27 -6.93 6.00 0.84
N LEU A 28 -5.85 6.57 0.30
CA LEU A 28 -5.89 7.77 -0.51
C LEU A 28 -5.20 7.49 -1.83
N HIS A 29 -5.89 7.73 -2.92
CA HIS A 29 -5.38 7.51 -4.27
C HIS A 29 -5.03 8.86 -4.89
N VAL A 30 -3.78 9.03 -5.30
CA VAL A 30 -3.28 10.30 -5.85
C VAL A 30 -2.68 10.05 -7.23
N HIS A 31 -3.15 10.80 -8.23
CA HIS A 31 -2.55 10.79 -9.55
C HIS A 31 -1.34 11.72 -9.54
N LEU A 32 -0.15 11.16 -9.76
CA LEU A 32 1.10 11.93 -9.83
C LEU A 32 1.37 12.45 -11.24
N SER A 33 1.01 11.67 -12.24
CA SER A 33 1.22 11.99 -13.63
C SER A 33 0.21 11.22 -14.48
N HIS A 34 0.34 11.33 -15.82
CA HIS A 34 -0.52 10.58 -16.73
C HIS A 34 -0.40 9.06 -16.54
N HIS A 35 0.75 8.58 -16.12
CA HIS A 35 1.00 7.14 -15.97
C HIS A 35 1.05 6.68 -14.51
N ASP A 36 1.54 7.51 -13.61
CA ASP A 36 1.88 7.09 -12.26
C ASP A 36 0.83 7.50 -11.25
N CYS A 37 0.52 6.57 -10.36
CA CYS A 37 -0.35 6.78 -9.22
C CYS A 37 0.41 6.49 -7.94
N MET A 38 0.03 7.18 -6.89
CA MET A 38 0.48 6.91 -5.53
C MET A 38 -0.72 6.52 -4.69
N GLU A 39 -0.60 5.42 -3.95
CA GLU A 39 -1.56 5.10 -2.91
C GLU A 39 -0.93 5.36 -1.55
N VAL A 40 -1.67 6.06 -0.71
CA VAL A 40 -1.32 6.25 0.69
C VAL A 40 -2.28 5.42 1.51
N LEU A 41 -1.74 4.54 2.33
CA LEU A 41 -2.51 3.62 3.15
C LEU A 41 -2.29 3.96 4.61
N ALA A 42 -3.36 4.33 5.30
CA ALA A 42 -3.32 4.44 6.75
C ALA A 42 -3.63 3.05 7.33
N VAL A 43 -2.70 2.51 8.08
CA VAL A 43 -2.81 1.16 8.63
C VAL A 43 -2.62 1.18 10.14
N ARG A 44 -3.22 0.21 10.82
CA ARG A 44 -3.13 0.08 12.26
C ARG A 44 -3.13 -1.40 12.63
N GLY A 45 -2.27 -1.76 13.56
CA GLY A 45 -2.18 -3.13 14.03
C GLY A 45 -0.83 -3.43 14.66
N PRO A 46 -0.56 -4.70 14.99
CA PRO A 46 0.74 -5.12 15.48
C PRO A 46 1.86 -4.76 14.50
N ALA A 47 2.98 -4.30 15.02
CA ALA A 47 4.09 -3.81 14.20
C ALA A 47 4.58 -4.85 13.17
N ASP A 48 4.65 -6.11 13.56
CA ASP A 48 5.10 -7.18 12.67
C ASP A 48 4.11 -7.43 11.52
N ALA A 49 2.80 -7.36 11.79
CA ALA A 49 1.79 -7.52 10.77
C ALA A 49 1.79 -6.35 9.78
N VAL A 50 1.91 -5.13 10.29
CA VAL A 50 2.00 -3.91 9.46
C VAL A 50 3.24 -3.97 8.58
N LYS A 51 4.38 -4.38 9.12
CA LYS A 51 5.62 -4.49 8.36
C LYS A 51 5.51 -5.53 7.26
N ARG A 52 4.91 -6.69 7.54
CA ARG A 52 4.71 -7.72 6.52
C ARG A 52 3.83 -7.24 5.38
N LEU A 53 2.76 -6.52 5.70
CA LEU A 53 1.90 -5.93 4.67
C LEU A 53 2.67 -4.92 3.82
N ALA A 54 3.42 -4.02 4.44
CA ALA A 54 4.22 -3.03 3.74
C ALA A 54 5.26 -3.69 2.83
N ASP A 55 5.93 -4.73 3.31
CA ASP A 55 6.94 -5.46 2.52
C ASP A 55 6.30 -6.12 1.30
N ARG A 56 5.12 -6.69 1.44
CA ARG A 56 4.41 -7.31 0.32
C ARG A 56 3.96 -6.29 -0.71
N LEU A 57 3.47 -5.13 -0.26
CA LEU A 57 3.04 -4.06 -1.16
C LEU A 57 4.23 -3.46 -1.92
N THR A 58 5.33 -3.20 -1.23
CA THR A 58 6.51 -2.61 -1.87
C THR A 58 7.26 -3.58 -2.77
N ALA A 59 7.19 -4.88 -2.48
CA ALA A 59 7.80 -5.91 -3.29
C ALA A 59 6.94 -6.33 -4.49
N ALA A 60 5.71 -5.88 -4.58
CA ALA A 60 4.81 -6.26 -5.68
C ALA A 60 5.39 -5.80 -7.02
N LYS A 61 5.36 -6.69 -8.00
CA LYS A 61 5.87 -6.38 -9.34
C LYS A 61 5.05 -5.25 -9.94
N GLY A 62 5.73 -4.18 -10.33
CA GLY A 62 5.09 -2.99 -10.89
C GLY A 62 5.07 -1.81 -9.93
N VAL A 63 5.36 -2.02 -8.66
CA VAL A 63 5.56 -0.94 -7.70
C VAL A 63 6.97 -0.40 -7.86
N THR A 64 7.09 0.87 -8.22
CA THR A 64 8.39 1.51 -8.48
C THR A 64 9.00 2.11 -7.22
N HIS A 65 8.16 2.50 -6.26
CA HIS A 65 8.61 3.07 -5.00
C HIS A 65 7.57 2.80 -3.91
N GLY A 66 8.05 2.48 -2.72
CA GLY A 66 7.21 2.35 -1.55
C GLY A 66 8.01 2.67 -0.29
N LYS A 67 7.34 3.24 0.69
CA LYS A 67 7.94 3.62 1.96
C LYS A 67 6.94 3.39 3.08
N LEU A 68 7.41 2.77 4.16
CA LEU A 68 6.64 2.64 5.40
C LEU A 68 7.09 3.70 6.40
N THR A 69 6.15 4.47 6.90
CA THR A 69 6.39 5.40 8.00
C THR A 69 5.60 4.91 9.20
N VAL A 70 6.27 4.72 10.32
CA VAL A 70 5.68 4.16 11.53
C VAL A 70 5.63 5.21 12.62
N THR A 71 4.50 5.26 13.31
CA THR A 71 4.33 6.06 14.51
C THR A 71 3.56 5.25 15.55
N THR A 72 3.56 5.71 16.76
CA THR A 72 2.82 5.10 17.86
C THR A 72 1.97 6.13 18.55
N THR A 73 0.91 5.67 19.20
CA THR A 73 0.08 6.54 20.05
C THR A 73 0.78 6.94 21.33
N GLY A 74 1.92 6.33 21.63
CA GLY A 74 2.63 6.57 22.88
C GLY A 74 2.09 5.76 24.07
N ALA A 75 1.14 4.90 23.78
CA ALA A 75 0.53 4.04 24.82
C ALA A 75 1.32 2.76 25.03
#